data_7f5aa149ed18020a10f1d4dcf078cfb9
#
_entry.id   7f5aa149ed18020a10f1d4dcf078cfb9
#
_cell.length_a   1.000
_cell.length_b   1.000
_cell.length_c   1.000
_cell.angle_alpha   90.00
_cell.angle_beta   90.00
_cell.angle_gamma   90.00
#
_symmetry.space_group_name_H-M   'P 1'
#
loop_
_entity.id
_entity.type
_entity.pdbx_description
1 polymer ?
#
loop_
_entity_poly.entity_id
_entity_poly.type
_entity_poly.pdbx_seq_one_letter_code
_entity_poly.pdbx_strand_id
1 'polypeptide(L)'
;DGSEPAGKGDKWIAQNLLQTDIPIIIVMNKVDKLKKLNKVEENLLTYKLLFEKNYPVVKISAKTGRNIDTLIKNIYKNLPDGDLLYPEDIVTEETMRDVTEEIIREKILLNTSDEIPHSVAVKIESYTESDDIDRIYATIYCETKSQKGILIGKGGSLLKKIGMEARKDLENIVDKKVFLGLEVKVEKDWRKKQSALKDFGYEQEK
;
A
#
# COMPACT_ATOMS: atom_id res chain seq x y z
N ASP A 1 -3.07 -8.48 -12.31
CA ASP A 1 -3.22 -9.76 -11.64
C ASP A 1 -3.11 -10.89 -12.66
N GLY A 2 -2.02 -11.70 -12.61
CA GLY A 2 -1.79 -12.77 -13.58
C GLY A 2 -2.76 -13.96 -13.42
N SER A 3 -3.55 -13.98 -12.35
CA SER A 3 -4.54 -15.06 -12.14
C SER A 3 -5.84 -14.85 -12.90
N GLU A 4 -6.03 -13.69 -13.53
CA GLU A 4 -7.25 -13.31 -14.25
C GLU A 4 -6.94 -12.76 -15.65
N PRO A 5 -7.85 -12.88 -16.61
CA PRO A 5 -7.69 -12.25 -17.93
C PRO A 5 -7.80 -10.72 -17.81
N ALA A 6 -7.23 -10.02 -18.79
CA ALA A 6 -7.32 -8.56 -18.86
C ALA A 6 -8.78 -8.08 -18.97
N GLY A 7 -9.09 -7.06 -18.16
CA GLY A 7 -10.41 -6.45 -18.10
C GLY A 7 -10.49 -5.04 -18.73
N LYS A 8 -11.63 -4.38 -18.54
CA LYS A 8 -11.84 -3.00 -19.05
C LYS A 8 -10.89 -1.98 -18.43
N GLY A 9 -10.55 -2.13 -17.14
CA GLY A 9 -9.59 -1.27 -16.44
C GLY A 9 -8.20 -1.40 -17.02
N ASP A 10 -7.74 -2.64 -17.29
CA ASP A 10 -6.44 -2.90 -17.90
C ASP A 10 -6.33 -2.29 -19.29
N LYS A 11 -7.42 -2.36 -20.08
CA LYS A 11 -7.48 -1.70 -21.40
C LYS A 11 -7.31 -0.19 -21.30
N TRP A 12 -7.97 0.44 -20.35
CA TRP A 12 -7.85 1.88 -20.13
C TRP A 12 -6.43 2.27 -19.73
N ILE A 13 -5.81 1.51 -18.81
CA ILE A 13 -4.40 1.72 -18.40
C ILE A 13 -3.47 1.56 -19.61
N ALA A 14 -3.62 0.48 -20.39
CA ALA A 14 -2.80 0.24 -21.57
C ALA A 14 -2.88 1.40 -22.59
N GLN A 15 -4.08 1.91 -22.85
CA GLN A 15 -4.29 3.05 -23.75
C GLN A 15 -3.59 4.33 -23.29
N ASN A 16 -3.55 4.60 -21.98
CA ASN A 16 -2.83 5.75 -21.43
C ASN A 16 -1.31 5.56 -21.51
N LEU A 17 -0.81 4.36 -21.21
CA LEU A 17 0.62 4.04 -21.30
C LEU A 17 1.16 4.14 -22.72
N LEU A 18 0.37 3.77 -23.73
CA LEU A 18 0.76 3.87 -25.15
C LEU A 18 0.99 5.33 -25.63
N GLN A 19 0.50 6.32 -24.87
CA GLN A 19 0.70 7.73 -25.15
C GLN A 19 2.02 8.28 -24.57
N THR A 20 2.78 7.44 -23.87
CA THR A 20 4.05 7.81 -23.26
C THR A 20 5.22 7.18 -23.98
N ASP A 21 6.38 7.85 -24.01
CA ASP A 21 7.64 7.31 -24.55
C ASP A 21 8.45 6.55 -23.47
N ILE A 22 7.82 6.19 -22.36
CA ILE A 22 8.48 5.51 -21.25
C ILE A 22 8.60 4.01 -21.53
N PRO A 23 9.72 3.34 -21.21
CA PRO A 23 9.85 1.90 -21.30
C PRO A 23 8.78 1.17 -20.47
N ILE A 24 8.10 0.21 -21.10
CA ILE A 24 7.02 -0.55 -20.47
C ILE A 24 7.46 -2.00 -20.27
N ILE A 25 7.24 -2.54 -19.06
CA ILE A 25 7.41 -3.95 -18.72
C ILE A 25 6.06 -4.49 -18.23
N ILE A 26 5.54 -5.56 -18.85
CA ILE A 26 4.32 -6.21 -18.39
C ILE A 26 4.67 -7.22 -17.29
N VAL A 27 4.15 -6.99 -16.09
CA VAL A 27 4.39 -7.85 -14.93
C VAL A 27 3.14 -8.66 -14.61
N MET A 28 3.19 -9.97 -14.82
CA MET A 28 2.13 -10.92 -14.46
C MET A 28 2.36 -11.41 -13.03
N ASN A 29 1.75 -10.73 -12.04
CA ASN A 29 1.89 -11.10 -10.63
C ASN A 29 0.87 -12.15 -10.19
N LYS A 30 1.08 -12.72 -8.98
CA LYS A 30 0.22 -13.71 -8.31
C LYS A 30 0.14 -15.06 -9.06
N VAL A 31 1.22 -15.43 -9.79
CA VAL A 31 1.25 -16.71 -10.50
C VAL A 31 1.18 -17.95 -9.57
N ASP A 32 1.43 -17.75 -8.27
CA ASP A 32 1.25 -18.74 -7.21
C ASP A 32 -0.21 -19.18 -7.01
N LYS A 33 -1.19 -18.35 -7.39
CA LYS A 33 -2.62 -18.70 -7.31
C LYS A 33 -3.04 -19.69 -8.38
N LEU A 34 -2.29 -19.84 -9.47
CA LEU A 34 -2.64 -20.68 -10.58
C LEU A 34 -1.94 -22.05 -10.49
N LYS A 35 -2.73 -23.10 -10.30
CA LYS A 35 -2.25 -24.49 -10.26
C LYS A 35 -1.81 -25.04 -11.64
N LYS A 36 -2.28 -24.43 -12.76
CA LYS A 36 -2.00 -24.86 -14.13
C LYS A 36 -1.26 -23.75 -14.88
N LEU A 37 -0.05 -24.04 -15.35
CA LEU A 37 0.77 -23.11 -16.14
C LEU A 37 0.06 -22.59 -17.40
N ASN A 38 -0.73 -23.43 -18.07
CA ASN A 38 -1.48 -23.04 -19.27
C ASN A 38 -2.42 -21.84 -19.02
N LYS A 39 -2.98 -21.72 -17.81
CA LYS A 39 -3.88 -20.62 -17.48
C LYS A 39 -3.15 -19.27 -17.42
N VAL A 40 -1.89 -19.26 -16.99
CA VAL A 40 -1.06 -18.04 -17.01
C VAL A 40 -0.80 -17.58 -18.42
N GLU A 41 -0.54 -18.52 -19.36
CA GLU A 41 -0.29 -18.20 -20.76
C GLU A 41 -1.57 -17.70 -21.44
N GLU A 42 -2.72 -18.32 -21.18
CA GLU A 42 -4.02 -17.85 -21.69
C GLU A 42 -4.31 -16.42 -21.22
N ASN A 43 -4.14 -16.15 -19.94
CA ASN A 43 -4.33 -14.81 -19.40
C ASN A 43 -3.34 -13.82 -20.00
N LEU A 44 -2.06 -14.20 -20.15
CA LEU A 44 -1.04 -13.35 -20.76
C LEU A 44 -1.40 -12.93 -22.19
N LEU A 45 -2.00 -13.82 -22.97
CA LEU A 45 -2.45 -13.47 -24.33
C LEU A 45 -3.45 -12.31 -24.30
N THR A 46 -4.37 -12.29 -23.33
CA THR A 46 -5.35 -11.20 -23.21
C THR A 46 -4.69 -9.85 -22.90
N TYR A 47 -3.63 -9.84 -22.07
CA TYR A 47 -2.85 -8.63 -21.79
C TYR A 47 -2.03 -8.18 -23.01
N LYS A 48 -1.39 -9.12 -23.73
CA LYS A 48 -0.62 -8.79 -24.95
C LYS A 48 -1.49 -8.17 -26.04
N LEU A 49 -2.76 -8.57 -26.13
CA LEU A 49 -3.70 -8.00 -27.10
C LEU A 49 -4.07 -6.53 -26.79
N LEU A 50 -3.76 -6.01 -25.61
CA LEU A 50 -3.98 -4.60 -25.28
C LEU A 50 -2.92 -3.68 -25.87
N PHE A 51 -1.79 -4.22 -26.31
CA PHE A 51 -0.65 -3.48 -26.84
C PHE A 51 -0.37 -3.85 -28.29
N GLU A 52 -0.07 -2.85 -29.11
CA GLU A 52 0.32 -3.04 -30.52
C GLU A 52 1.75 -3.55 -30.67
N LYS A 53 2.61 -3.30 -29.67
CA LYS A 53 4.02 -3.67 -29.63
C LYS A 53 4.25 -4.84 -28.68
N ASN A 54 5.28 -5.65 -28.95
CA ASN A 54 5.74 -6.66 -28.00
C ASN A 54 6.58 -6.01 -26.91
N TYR A 55 6.01 -5.92 -25.71
CA TYR A 55 6.72 -5.48 -24.51
C TYR A 55 7.33 -6.69 -23.76
N PRO A 56 8.43 -6.50 -23.03
CA PRO A 56 8.97 -7.51 -22.13
C PRO A 56 7.91 -7.97 -21.12
N VAL A 57 7.82 -9.27 -20.88
CA VAL A 57 6.89 -9.86 -19.92
C VAL A 57 7.65 -10.60 -18.85
N VAL A 58 7.35 -10.33 -17.59
CA VAL A 58 7.91 -11.05 -16.44
C VAL A 58 6.77 -11.63 -15.60
N LYS A 59 6.82 -12.96 -15.39
CA LYS A 59 5.84 -13.70 -14.58
C LYS A 59 6.40 -13.86 -13.17
N ILE A 60 5.75 -13.26 -12.17
CA ILE A 60 6.23 -13.24 -10.79
C ILE A 60 5.17 -13.70 -9.80
N SER A 61 5.63 -14.03 -8.60
CA SER A 61 4.82 -14.03 -7.39
C SER A 61 5.53 -13.17 -6.35
N ALA A 62 5.03 -11.98 -6.11
CA ALA A 62 5.54 -11.11 -5.06
C ALA A 62 5.41 -11.78 -3.67
N LYS A 63 4.34 -12.59 -3.48
CA LYS A 63 4.12 -13.33 -2.22
C LYS A 63 5.21 -14.34 -1.90
N THR A 64 5.72 -15.05 -2.92
CA THR A 64 6.70 -16.14 -2.73
C THR A 64 8.12 -15.74 -3.11
N GLY A 65 8.35 -14.54 -3.62
CA GLY A 65 9.63 -14.08 -4.15
C GLY A 65 9.98 -14.61 -5.54
N ARG A 66 9.12 -15.45 -6.13
CA ARG A 66 9.41 -16.10 -7.42
C ARG A 66 9.65 -15.07 -8.53
N ASN A 67 10.79 -15.17 -9.21
CA ASN A 67 11.22 -14.34 -10.35
C ASN A 67 11.33 -12.82 -10.06
N ILE A 68 11.40 -12.40 -8.81
CA ILE A 68 11.63 -11.00 -8.43
C ILE A 68 12.97 -10.50 -8.97
N ASP A 69 14.06 -11.28 -8.83
CA ASP A 69 15.37 -10.93 -9.36
C ASP A 69 15.34 -10.71 -10.89
N THR A 70 14.52 -11.50 -11.60
CA THR A 70 14.34 -11.34 -13.06
C THR A 70 13.65 -10.01 -13.38
N LEU A 71 12.64 -9.64 -12.59
CA LEU A 71 11.98 -8.34 -12.74
C LEU A 71 12.95 -7.19 -12.51
N ILE A 72 13.69 -7.23 -11.40
CA ILE A 72 14.69 -6.22 -11.05
C ILE A 72 15.73 -6.07 -12.17
N LYS A 73 16.28 -7.16 -12.69
CA LYS A 73 17.21 -7.13 -13.84
C LYS A 73 16.62 -6.48 -15.09
N ASN A 74 15.32 -6.72 -15.36
CA ASN A 74 14.65 -6.08 -16.50
C ASN A 74 14.42 -4.58 -16.25
N ILE A 75 14.13 -4.16 -15.03
CA ILE A 75 14.02 -2.75 -14.67
C ILE A 75 15.37 -2.07 -14.91
N TYR A 76 16.46 -2.56 -14.33
CA TYR A 76 17.80 -1.98 -14.50
C TYR A 76 18.23 -1.83 -15.97
N LYS A 77 17.86 -2.77 -16.84
CA LYS A 77 18.18 -2.67 -18.29
C LYS A 77 17.48 -1.51 -19.01
N ASN A 78 16.40 -0.99 -18.43
CA ASN A 78 15.61 0.06 -19.02
C ASN A 78 15.77 1.43 -18.33
N LEU A 79 16.51 1.45 -17.21
CA LEU A 79 16.83 2.71 -16.53
C LEU A 79 17.96 3.41 -17.29
N PRO A 80 17.90 4.74 -17.47
CA PRO A 80 19.01 5.50 -18.01
C PRO A 80 20.16 5.55 -17.01
N ASP A 81 21.40 5.59 -17.49
CA ASP A 81 22.53 5.93 -16.65
C ASP A 81 22.45 7.40 -16.24
N GLY A 82 22.79 7.71 -14.99
CA GLY A 82 22.73 9.06 -14.46
C GLY A 82 23.38 9.16 -13.08
N ASP A 83 23.53 10.38 -12.61
CA ASP A 83 24.00 10.65 -11.25
C ASP A 83 22.96 10.22 -10.23
N LEU A 84 23.40 9.98 -8.99
CA LEU A 84 22.51 9.67 -7.87
C LEU A 84 21.56 10.84 -7.64
N LEU A 85 20.25 10.59 -7.73
CA LEU A 85 19.22 11.60 -7.46
C LEU A 85 19.07 11.89 -5.97
N TYR A 86 19.42 10.91 -5.14
CA TYR A 86 19.42 10.99 -3.68
C TYR A 86 20.77 10.57 -3.11
N PRO A 87 21.23 11.17 -2.01
CA PRO A 87 22.38 10.67 -1.24
C PRO A 87 22.22 9.19 -0.85
N GLU A 88 23.32 8.44 -0.78
CA GLU A 88 23.29 6.98 -0.49
C GLU A 88 22.76 6.64 0.91
N ASP A 89 22.80 7.60 1.83
CA ASP A 89 22.32 7.46 3.21
C ASP A 89 20.81 7.72 3.34
N ILE A 90 20.17 8.27 2.30
CA ILE A 90 18.71 8.47 2.29
C ILE A 90 18.03 7.21 1.72
N VAL A 91 17.48 6.39 2.60
CA VAL A 91 16.76 5.16 2.22
C VAL A 91 15.32 5.45 1.81
N THR A 92 14.68 6.46 2.44
CA THR A 92 13.30 6.90 2.15
C THR A 92 13.12 8.35 2.57
N GLU A 93 12.22 9.07 1.90
CA GLU A 93 11.76 10.40 2.31
C GLU A 93 10.60 10.32 3.33
N GLU A 94 10.06 9.12 3.55
CA GLU A 94 8.99 8.89 4.51
C GLU A 94 9.48 9.15 5.94
N THR A 95 8.70 9.92 6.67
CA THR A 95 8.95 10.16 8.09
C THR A 95 8.50 8.96 8.93
N MET A 96 8.99 8.84 10.16
CA MET A 96 8.48 7.83 11.11
C MET A 96 6.98 8.01 11.41
N ARG A 97 6.42 9.20 11.17
CA ARG A 97 4.98 9.43 11.23
C ARG A 97 4.26 8.70 10.10
N ASP A 98 4.72 8.85 8.86
CA ASP A 98 4.14 8.22 7.67
C ASP A 98 4.21 6.70 7.78
N VAL A 99 5.35 6.17 8.18
CA VAL A 99 5.54 4.72 8.44
C VAL A 99 4.57 4.21 9.51
N THR A 100 4.36 4.99 10.58
CA THR A 100 3.44 4.63 11.66
C THR A 100 1.99 4.62 11.18
N GLU A 101 1.58 5.61 10.37
CA GLU A 101 0.23 5.67 9.79
C GLU A 101 -0.04 4.45 8.91
N GLU A 102 0.91 4.08 8.03
CA GLU A 102 0.77 2.91 7.16
C GLU A 102 0.74 1.59 7.94
N ILE A 103 1.54 1.42 8.99
CA ILE A 103 1.49 0.23 9.84
C ILE A 103 0.12 0.11 10.51
N ILE A 104 -0.41 1.18 11.09
CA ILE A 104 -1.74 1.17 11.71
C ILE A 104 -2.80 0.83 10.65
N ARG A 105 -2.72 1.44 9.47
CA ARG A 105 -3.62 1.19 8.35
C ARG A 105 -3.57 -0.27 7.88
N GLU A 106 -2.38 -0.84 7.78
CA GLU A 106 -2.20 -2.27 7.47
C GLU A 106 -2.91 -3.18 8.50
N LYS A 107 -2.75 -2.89 9.81
CA LYS A 107 -3.41 -3.71 10.84
C LYS A 107 -4.94 -3.56 10.80
N ILE A 108 -5.46 -2.39 10.43
CA ILE A 108 -6.90 -2.23 10.17
C ILE A 108 -7.32 -3.12 8.99
N LEU A 109 -6.60 -3.07 7.87
CA LEU A 109 -6.85 -3.89 6.67
C LEU A 109 -6.85 -5.40 6.97
N LEU A 110 -5.90 -5.87 7.76
CA LEU A 110 -5.76 -7.28 8.11
C LEU A 110 -6.84 -7.79 9.07
N ASN A 111 -7.42 -6.89 9.85
CA ASN A 111 -8.37 -7.23 10.92
C ASN A 111 -9.82 -6.82 10.62
N THR A 112 -10.09 -6.23 9.46
CA THR A 112 -11.44 -5.85 9.01
C THR A 112 -11.71 -6.38 7.62
N SER A 113 -12.98 -6.35 7.20
CA SER A 113 -13.44 -6.78 5.89
C SER A 113 -14.42 -5.76 5.28
N ASP A 114 -14.93 -6.10 4.10
CA ASP A 114 -15.93 -5.34 3.37
C ASP A 114 -15.45 -3.90 3.04
N GLU A 115 -16.21 -2.89 3.39
CA GLU A 115 -15.94 -1.49 3.04
C GLU A 115 -15.08 -0.74 4.06
N ILE A 116 -14.84 -1.32 5.26
CA ILE A 116 -14.08 -0.66 6.33
C ILE A 116 -12.67 -0.27 5.86
N PRO A 117 -11.90 -1.19 5.24
CA PRO A 117 -10.54 -0.88 4.78
C PRO A 117 -10.44 0.34 3.86
N HIS A 118 -11.47 0.58 3.07
CA HIS A 118 -11.51 1.65 2.07
C HIS A 118 -12.10 2.97 2.58
N SER A 119 -12.61 2.97 3.83
CA SER A 119 -13.32 4.10 4.42
C SER A 119 -12.62 4.73 5.62
N VAL A 120 -11.39 4.28 5.91
CA VAL A 120 -10.61 4.76 7.05
C VAL A 120 -9.42 5.61 6.60
N ALA A 121 -9.11 6.62 7.40
CA ALA A 121 -7.85 7.35 7.36
C ALA A 121 -7.21 7.26 8.74
N VAL A 122 -5.87 7.28 8.79
CA VAL A 122 -5.10 7.33 10.03
C VAL A 122 -4.33 8.65 10.04
N LYS A 123 -4.28 9.31 11.19
CA LYS A 123 -3.51 10.54 11.38
C LYS A 123 -2.73 10.45 12.68
N ILE A 124 -1.45 10.77 12.64
CA ILE A 124 -0.63 10.89 13.84
C ILE A 124 -0.84 12.28 14.43
N GLU A 125 -1.46 12.33 15.60
CA GLU A 125 -1.69 13.59 16.35
C GLU A 125 -0.40 14.05 17.02
N SER A 126 0.33 13.12 17.64
CA SER A 126 1.64 13.42 18.21
C SER A 126 2.58 12.23 18.13
N TYR A 127 3.85 12.52 17.90
CA TYR A 127 4.95 11.58 17.94
C TYR A 127 6.07 12.23 18.75
N THR A 128 6.40 11.65 19.90
CA THR A 128 7.45 12.13 20.79
C THR A 128 8.48 11.04 20.97
N GLU A 129 9.67 11.27 20.45
CA GLU A 129 10.81 10.38 20.61
C GLU A 129 11.48 10.61 21.98
N SER A 130 11.94 9.53 22.60
CA SER A 130 12.82 9.58 23.76
C SER A 130 13.77 8.38 23.73
N ASP A 131 14.79 8.41 24.59
CA ASP A 131 15.81 7.35 24.61
C ASP A 131 15.22 5.98 24.97
N ASP A 132 14.24 5.92 25.86
CA ASP A 132 13.69 4.68 26.39
C ASP A 132 12.39 4.24 25.69
N ILE A 133 11.50 5.18 25.36
CA ILE A 133 10.16 4.86 24.86
C ILE A 133 9.60 5.97 23.99
N ASP A 134 9.26 5.63 22.74
CA ASP A 134 8.51 6.55 21.88
C ASP A 134 7.04 6.58 22.27
N ARG A 135 6.46 7.79 22.29
CA ARG A 135 5.05 8.01 22.61
C ARG A 135 4.31 8.51 21.37
N ILE A 136 3.37 7.70 20.91
CA ILE A 136 2.62 7.95 19.69
C ILE A 136 1.14 7.98 20.02
N TYR A 137 0.44 9.03 19.58
CA TYR A 137 -1.00 9.11 19.62
C TYR A 137 -1.53 9.27 18.20
N ALA A 138 -2.47 8.40 17.82
CA ALA A 138 -3.07 8.40 16.49
C ALA A 138 -4.59 8.34 16.55
N THR A 139 -5.23 9.02 15.61
CA THR A 139 -6.67 8.98 15.40
C THR A 139 -6.98 8.21 14.12
N ILE A 140 -7.87 7.22 14.23
CA ILE A 140 -8.46 6.50 13.11
C ILE A 140 -9.78 7.20 12.76
N TYR A 141 -9.88 7.78 11.58
CA TYR A 141 -11.08 8.41 11.07
C TYR A 141 -11.89 7.44 10.24
N CYS A 142 -13.22 7.47 10.39
CA CYS A 142 -14.17 6.69 9.59
C CYS A 142 -15.38 7.55 9.24
N GLU A 143 -16.21 7.14 8.28
CA GLU A 143 -17.30 7.97 7.76
C GLU A 143 -18.58 7.88 8.59
N THR A 144 -18.82 6.76 9.31
CA THR A 144 -20.09 6.51 10.00
C THR A 144 -19.91 5.99 11.43
N LYS A 145 -20.96 6.17 12.25
CA LYS A 145 -21.00 5.61 13.60
C LYS A 145 -20.96 4.08 13.61
N SER A 146 -21.54 3.43 12.59
CA SER A 146 -21.49 1.97 12.44
C SER A 146 -20.05 1.49 12.26
N GLN A 147 -19.31 2.10 11.33
CA GLN A 147 -17.89 1.82 11.11
C GLN A 147 -17.06 2.03 12.37
N LYS A 148 -17.29 3.14 13.10
CA LYS A 148 -16.65 3.37 14.41
C LYS A 148 -16.92 2.23 15.39
N GLY A 149 -18.16 1.75 15.47
CA GLY A 149 -18.51 0.61 16.33
C GLY A 149 -17.77 -0.67 15.96
N ILE A 150 -17.63 -0.96 14.66
CA ILE A 150 -16.88 -2.12 14.15
C ILE A 150 -15.39 -1.99 14.49
N LEU A 151 -14.77 -0.82 14.22
CA LEU A 151 -13.35 -0.56 14.51
C LEU A 151 -13.00 -0.67 16.00
N ILE A 152 -13.90 -0.23 16.87
CA ILE A 152 -13.72 -0.39 18.32
C ILE A 152 -13.88 -1.85 18.71
N GLY A 153 -14.90 -2.53 18.18
CA GLY A 153 -15.25 -3.89 18.53
C GLY A 153 -15.91 -4.01 19.92
N LYS A 154 -16.37 -5.20 20.27
CA LYS A 154 -17.03 -5.44 21.58
C LYS A 154 -16.05 -5.15 22.71
N GLY A 155 -16.40 -4.19 23.57
CA GLY A 155 -15.54 -3.78 24.70
C GLY A 155 -14.15 -3.28 24.30
N GLY A 156 -13.97 -2.73 23.07
CA GLY A 156 -12.69 -2.23 22.59
C GLY A 156 -11.73 -3.31 22.08
N SER A 157 -12.21 -4.54 21.91
CA SER A 157 -11.34 -5.71 21.59
C SER A 157 -10.61 -5.58 20.27
N LEU A 158 -11.27 -5.07 19.22
CA LEU A 158 -10.63 -4.94 17.91
C LEU A 158 -9.60 -3.81 17.89
N LEU A 159 -9.94 -2.64 18.43
CA LEU A 159 -9.03 -1.52 18.53
C LEU A 159 -7.77 -1.87 19.35
N LYS A 160 -7.97 -2.60 20.46
CA LYS A 160 -6.85 -3.13 21.28
C LYS A 160 -5.98 -4.09 20.47
N LYS A 161 -6.56 -5.00 19.68
CA LYS A 161 -5.82 -5.95 18.84
C LYS A 161 -4.98 -5.20 17.80
N ILE A 162 -5.59 -4.26 17.06
CA ILE A 162 -4.90 -3.40 16.08
C ILE A 162 -3.72 -2.69 16.74
N GLY A 163 -3.95 -2.05 17.89
CA GLY A 163 -2.90 -1.34 18.61
C GLY A 163 -1.74 -2.24 19.08
N MET A 164 -2.04 -3.46 19.54
CA MET A 164 -0.99 -4.41 19.94
C MET A 164 -0.15 -4.89 18.75
N GLU A 165 -0.79 -5.21 17.63
CA GLU A 165 -0.10 -5.66 16.43
C GLU A 165 0.74 -4.54 15.82
N ALA A 166 0.19 -3.34 15.69
CA ALA A 166 0.92 -2.17 15.19
C ALA A 166 2.11 -1.81 16.09
N ARG A 167 1.91 -1.79 17.41
CA ARG A 167 2.99 -1.52 18.37
C ARG A 167 4.15 -2.51 18.22
N LYS A 168 3.85 -3.80 18.07
CA LYS A 168 4.89 -4.82 17.90
C LYS A 168 5.76 -4.56 16.67
N ASP A 169 5.14 -4.19 15.56
CA ASP A 169 5.88 -3.91 14.33
C ASP A 169 6.69 -2.62 14.43
N LEU A 170 6.13 -1.59 15.07
CA LEU A 170 6.84 -0.34 15.36
C LEU A 170 8.06 -0.58 16.27
N GLU A 171 7.92 -1.35 17.37
CA GLU A 171 9.01 -1.70 18.27
C GLU A 171 10.16 -2.41 17.52
N ASN A 172 9.84 -3.24 16.53
CA ASN A 172 10.85 -3.91 15.68
C ASN A 172 11.59 -2.94 14.74
N ILE A 173 10.92 -1.87 14.28
CA ILE A 173 11.51 -0.89 13.37
C ILE A 173 12.40 0.09 14.13
N VAL A 174 11.94 0.60 15.27
CA VAL A 174 12.69 1.60 16.04
C VAL A 174 13.68 1.00 17.04
N ASP A 175 13.68 -0.33 17.20
CA ASP A 175 14.50 -1.12 18.13
C ASP A 175 14.42 -0.63 19.58
N LYS A 176 13.25 -0.13 19.99
CA LYS A 176 12.96 0.33 21.36
C LYS A 176 11.49 0.20 21.70
N LYS A 177 11.13 0.49 22.95
CA LYS A 177 9.74 0.46 23.40
C LYS A 177 8.88 1.53 22.74
N VAL A 178 7.61 1.19 22.46
CA VAL A 178 6.62 2.12 21.90
C VAL A 178 5.36 2.13 22.77
N PHE A 179 4.93 3.31 23.17
CA PHE A 179 3.57 3.55 23.63
C PHE A 179 2.71 4.02 22.46
N LEU A 180 1.67 3.27 22.11
CA LEU A 180 0.74 3.61 21.04
C LEU A 180 -0.67 3.80 21.62
N GLY A 181 -1.14 5.05 21.63
CA GLY A 181 -2.51 5.43 21.96
C GLY A 181 -3.35 5.57 20.70
N LEU A 182 -4.46 4.83 20.60
CA LEU A 182 -5.37 4.88 19.47
C LEU A 182 -6.76 5.36 19.89
N GLU A 183 -7.36 6.25 19.09
CA GLU A 183 -8.76 6.62 19.19
C GLU A 183 -9.45 6.50 17.84
N VAL A 184 -10.79 6.41 17.85
CA VAL A 184 -11.59 6.36 16.60
C VAL A 184 -12.55 7.54 16.60
N LYS A 185 -12.52 8.34 15.52
CA LYS A 185 -13.42 9.49 15.28
C LYS A 185 -14.25 9.29 14.02
N VAL A 186 -15.43 9.87 14.01
CA VAL A 186 -16.28 9.93 12.81
C VAL A 186 -16.09 11.26 12.14
N GLU A 187 -15.58 11.24 10.92
CA GLU A 187 -15.53 12.39 10.02
C GLU A 187 -16.36 12.07 8.76
N LYS A 188 -17.62 12.53 8.77
CA LYS A 188 -18.58 12.20 7.73
C LYS A 188 -18.14 12.70 6.36
N ASP A 189 -18.22 11.79 5.35
CA ASP A 189 -17.87 12.08 3.95
C ASP A 189 -16.46 12.67 3.75
N TRP A 190 -15.50 12.31 4.61
CA TRP A 190 -14.16 12.86 4.58
C TRP A 190 -13.46 12.71 3.22
N ARG A 191 -13.72 11.61 2.49
CA ARG A 191 -13.16 11.36 1.15
C ARG A 191 -13.63 12.34 0.08
N LYS A 192 -14.72 13.11 0.35
CA LYS A 192 -15.25 14.12 -0.56
C LYS A 192 -14.88 15.55 -0.15
N LYS A 193 -14.26 15.71 1.02
CA LYS A 193 -13.87 17.01 1.57
C LYS A 193 -12.38 17.25 1.28
N GLN A 194 -12.10 18.25 0.46
CA GLN A 194 -10.72 18.60 0.10
C GLN A 194 -9.86 18.96 1.33
N SER A 195 -10.46 19.66 2.31
CA SER A 195 -9.78 19.97 3.58
C SER A 195 -9.39 18.72 4.36
N ALA A 196 -10.27 17.71 4.43
CA ALA A 196 -9.98 16.46 5.13
C ALA A 196 -8.94 15.62 4.38
N LEU A 197 -9.00 15.58 3.05
CA LEU A 197 -7.99 14.89 2.23
C LEU A 197 -6.60 15.50 2.44
N LYS A 198 -6.50 16.84 2.47
CA LYS A 198 -5.26 17.55 2.79
C LYS A 198 -4.79 17.25 4.22
N ASP A 199 -5.69 17.32 5.20
CA ASP A 199 -5.42 17.05 6.62
C ASP A 199 -4.92 15.61 6.87
N PHE A 200 -5.35 14.65 6.05
CA PHE A 200 -4.98 13.23 6.15
C PHE A 200 -3.84 12.85 5.17
N GLY A 201 -3.15 13.82 4.58
CA GLY A 201 -1.98 13.59 3.73
C GLY A 201 -2.27 13.00 2.34
N TYR A 202 -3.54 12.95 1.88
CA TYR A 202 -3.90 12.44 0.55
C TYR A 202 -3.75 13.46 -0.58
N GLU A 203 -3.57 14.73 -0.29
CA GLU A 203 -3.27 15.79 -1.27
C GLU A 203 -1.95 16.46 -0.90
N GLN A 204 -0.99 16.41 -1.81
CA GLN A 204 0.24 17.20 -1.68
C GLN A 204 -0.05 18.66 -2.03
N GLU A 205 0.57 19.59 -1.31
CA GLU A 205 0.61 20.99 -1.73
C GLU A 205 1.32 21.08 -3.07
N LYS A 206 0.62 21.67 -4.07
CA LYS A 206 1.21 21.99 -5.36
C LYS A 206 2.13 23.19 -5.26
#